data_c02c18863ec8b4e8b806a8937538749e
#
_entry.id   c02c18863ec8b4e8b806a8937538749e
#
_cell.length_a   1.000
_cell.length_b   1.000
_cell.length_c   1.000
_cell.angle_alpha   90.00
_cell.angle_beta   90.00
_cell.angle_gamma   90.00
#
_symmetry.space_group_name_H-M   'P 1'
#
loop_
_entity.id
_entity.type
_entity.pdbx_description
1 polymer ?
#
loop_
_entity_poly.entity_id
_entity_poly.type
_entity_poly.pdbx_seq_one_letter_code
_entity_poly.pdbx_strand_id
1 'polypeptide(L)'
;MKWGLATAGLPIVAHSLTASGEGISTAAKNSEPGGSIVALPSGAQVFYREDWLGAPWLDGEPVLFLHGNLETSEVWYGWVPRMAQRFRLYRPDLPGFGRSKVPANFEWSLANYTKTAADFLDAVGVASAHIIGAKTGGAIAMQFAATYPQRTRTLVVASGPFSSVDPKTENTSQQVRLGSAATKEEMAYFDKLRDATSPETRRGIGGIISTINLDNLLPKITARTLIITSDRSALQSVETVLRYQPKIPNSRLLVLTSDAYHVAVANADECVTNVLGFIQDAKMPG
;
A
#
# COMPACT_ATOMS: atom_id res chain seq x y z
N MET A 1 48.17 35.33 56.26
CA MET A 1 46.76 35.64 56.20
C MET A 1 46.12 34.71 55.21
N LYS A 2 45.34 33.71 55.66
CA LYS A 2 44.64 32.74 54.79
C LYS A 2 43.15 33.14 54.79
N TRP A 3 42.64 33.40 53.59
CA TRP A 3 41.22 33.63 53.39
C TRP A 3 40.56 32.31 52.98
N GLY A 4 39.67 31.81 53.79
CA GLY A 4 38.81 30.67 53.47
C GLY A 4 37.52 31.14 52.80
N LEU A 5 37.18 30.61 51.65
CA LEU A 5 35.88 30.77 51.00
C LEU A 5 34.93 29.64 51.45
N ALA A 6 33.87 30.01 52.10
CA ALA A 6 32.78 29.11 52.44
C ALA A 6 31.80 29.04 51.24
N THR A 7 31.61 27.87 50.67
CA THR A 7 30.56 27.60 49.65
C THR A 7 29.30 27.13 50.37
N ALA A 8 28.24 27.95 50.34
CA ALA A 8 26.90 27.55 50.74
C ALA A 8 26.22 26.77 49.63
N GLY A 9 26.00 25.49 49.86
CA GLY A 9 25.20 24.66 48.96
C GLY A 9 23.71 24.87 49.16
N LEU A 10 23.01 25.26 48.11
CA LEU A 10 21.56 25.27 48.07
C LEU A 10 21.04 23.88 47.66
N PRO A 11 19.98 23.33 48.26
CA PRO A 11 19.40 22.07 47.88
C PRO A 11 18.60 22.22 46.60
N ILE A 12 18.97 21.43 45.53
CA ILE A 12 18.19 21.28 44.34
C ILE A 12 17.03 20.33 44.65
N VAL A 13 15.82 20.86 44.70
CA VAL A 13 14.59 20.06 44.77
C VAL A 13 14.30 19.55 43.37
N ALA A 14 14.58 18.26 43.13
CA ALA A 14 14.21 17.57 41.90
C ALA A 14 12.71 17.27 41.93
N HIS A 15 11.90 18.01 41.17
CA HIS A 15 10.53 17.62 40.88
C HIS A 15 10.55 16.54 39.82
N SER A 16 10.24 15.30 40.21
CA SER A 16 9.98 14.20 39.26
C SER A 16 8.63 14.43 38.59
N LEU A 17 8.66 14.95 37.39
CA LEU A 17 7.51 14.87 36.47
C LEU A 17 7.38 13.44 35.99
N THR A 18 6.48 12.67 36.57
CA THR A 18 6.00 11.40 35.99
C THR A 18 5.12 11.72 34.81
N ALA A 19 5.71 11.80 33.62
CA ALA A 19 4.96 11.74 32.40
C ALA A 19 4.52 10.29 32.20
N SER A 20 3.24 10.00 32.44
CA SER A 20 2.58 8.78 31.98
C SER A 20 2.40 8.86 30.45
N GLY A 21 3.47 8.63 29.75
CA GLY A 21 3.42 8.35 28.32
C GLY A 21 3.05 6.90 28.14
N GLU A 22 1.82 6.61 27.70
CA GLU A 22 1.50 5.31 27.14
C GLU A 22 2.42 5.08 25.94
N GLY A 23 3.46 4.29 26.16
CA GLY A 23 4.40 3.90 25.13
C GLY A 23 3.67 3.07 24.09
N ILE A 24 3.57 3.58 22.88
CA ILE A 24 3.21 2.78 21.69
C ILE A 24 4.22 1.64 21.67
N SER A 25 3.77 0.44 22.04
CA SER A 25 4.58 -0.78 21.93
C SER A 25 4.83 -1.04 20.46
N THR A 26 6.01 -0.67 19.98
CA THR A 26 6.43 -1.05 18.62
C THR A 26 6.56 -2.58 18.59
N ALA A 27 5.80 -3.23 17.73
CA ALA A 27 5.89 -4.67 17.53
C ALA A 27 7.33 -5.06 17.20
N ALA A 28 7.78 -6.20 17.72
CA ALA A 28 9.14 -6.69 17.47
C ALA A 28 9.34 -6.89 15.97
N LYS A 29 10.33 -6.18 15.39
CA LYS A 29 10.76 -6.35 14.00
C LYS A 29 11.80 -7.45 13.94
N ASN A 30 11.55 -8.51 13.17
CA ASN A 30 12.53 -9.54 12.87
C ASN A 30 13.11 -9.29 11.47
N SER A 31 14.41 -9.02 11.38
CA SER A 31 15.10 -8.87 10.10
C SER A 31 15.17 -10.18 9.35
N GLU A 32 14.84 -10.14 8.06
CA GLU A 32 14.86 -11.28 7.14
C GLU A 32 15.64 -10.91 5.87
N PRO A 33 16.21 -11.86 5.13
CA PRO A 33 16.84 -11.54 3.86
C PRO A 33 15.90 -10.76 2.93
N GLY A 34 16.29 -9.52 2.59
CA GLY A 34 15.54 -8.63 1.69
C GLY A 34 14.31 -7.97 2.29
N GLY A 35 14.14 -7.95 3.62
CA GLY A 35 13.03 -7.26 4.29
C GLY A 35 12.93 -7.55 5.78
N SER A 36 11.74 -7.38 6.34
CA SER A 36 11.45 -7.62 7.75
C SER A 36 10.08 -8.28 7.92
N ILE A 37 9.87 -8.98 9.03
CA ILE A 37 8.56 -9.50 9.43
C ILE A 37 8.10 -8.74 10.66
N VAL A 38 6.83 -8.37 10.68
CA VAL A 38 6.15 -7.81 11.84
C VAL A 38 4.91 -8.64 12.17
N ALA A 39 4.73 -8.91 13.48
CA ALA A 39 3.53 -9.57 13.98
C ALA A 39 2.43 -8.53 14.23
N LEU A 40 1.22 -8.81 13.77
CA LEU A 40 0.07 -7.94 13.95
C LEU A 40 -0.84 -8.45 15.08
N PRO A 41 -1.68 -7.59 15.68
CA PRO A 41 -2.62 -7.99 16.74
C PRO A 41 -3.58 -9.10 16.33
N SER A 42 -3.88 -9.24 15.04
CA SER A 42 -4.70 -10.32 14.47
C SER A 42 -4.02 -11.70 14.50
N GLY A 43 -2.73 -11.78 14.86
CA GLY A 43 -1.91 -12.98 14.72
C GLY A 43 -1.29 -13.17 13.34
N ALA A 44 -1.58 -12.32 12.37
CA ALA A 44 -0.92 -12.34 11.07
C ALA A 44 0.55 -11.90 11.21
N GLN A 45 1.43 -12.55 10.45
CA GLN A 45 2.83 -12.17 10.30
C GLN A 45 3.02 -11.57 8.92
N VAL A 46 3.32 -10.28 8.86
CA VAL A 46 3.45 -9.55 7.60
C VAL A 46 4.92 -9.34 7.29
N PHE A 47 5.37 -9.96 6.19
CA PHE A 47 6.65 -9.63 5.58
C PHE A 47 6.51 -8.35 4.80
N TYR A 48 7.52 -7.46 4.87
CA TYR A 48 7.55 -6.23 4.09
C TYR A 48 8.97 -5.83 3.71
N ARG A 49 9.07 -5.03 2.68
CA ARG A 49 10.27 -4.31 2.26
C ARG A 49 10.13 -2.85 2.61
N GLU A 50 11.20 -2.26 3.12
CA GLU A 50 11.30 -0.83 3.35
C GLU A 50 12.42 -0.29 2.45
N ASP A 51 12.10 0.70 1.60
CA ASP A 51 13.09 1.28 0.70
C ASP A 51 13.20 2.78 0.95
N TRP A 52 14.44 3.25 1.14
CA TRP A 52 14.81 4.64 1.24
C TRP A 52 16.16 4.85 0.56
N LEU A 53 16.20 5.66 -0.49
CA LEU A 53 17.38 6.02 -1.26
C LEU A 53 17.68 7.53 -1.21
N GLY A 54 16.95 8.27 -0.38
CA GLY A 54 17.18 9.68 -0.13
C GLY A 54 18.34 9.93 0.83
N ALA A 55 18.60 11.20 1.13
CA ALA A 55 19.66 11.58 2.05
C ALA A 55 19.44 10.96 3.44
N PRO A 56 20.47 10.40 4.11
CA PRO A 56 20.32 9.66 5.36
C PRO A 56 19.85 10.50 6.55
N TRP A 57 19.95 11.82 6.46
CA TRP A 57 19.49 12.77 7.47
C TRP A 57 18.06 13.29 7.22
N LEU A 58 17.37 12.80 6.21
CA LEU A 58 15.98 13.15 5.90
C LEU A 58 15.05 11.96 6.18
N ASP A 59 13.89 12.28 6.74
CA ASP A 59 12.78 11.32 6.82
C ASP A 59 11.89 11.50 5.60
N GLY A 60 11.90 10.50 4.70
CA GLY A 60 11.01 10.49 3.54
C GLY A 60 9.56 10.33 3.97
N GLU A 61 8.65 11.07 3.32
CA GLU A 61 7.23 10.86 3.56
C GLU A 61 6.85 9.40 3.24
N PRO A 62 6.04 8.75 4.10
CA PRO A 62 5.73 7.35 3.92
C PRO A 62 4.75 7.11 2.76
N VAL A 63 5.03 6.08 1.99
CA VAL A 63 4.16 5.50 0.96
C VAL A 63 3.90 4.05 1.29
N LEU A 64 2.63 3.66 1.37
CA LEU A 64 2.21 2.27 1.50
C LEU A 64 1.80 1.74 0.12
N PHE A 65 2.43 0.65 -0.31
CA PHE A 65 2.09 -0.06 -1.54
C PHE A 65 1.28 -1.32 -1.23
N LEU A 66 0.14 -1.48 -1.88
CA LEU A 66 -0.74 -2.64 -1.76
C LEU A 66 -0.83 -3.36 -3.11
N HIS A 67 -0.19 -4.52 -3.21
CA HIS A 67 -0.15 -5.32 -4.45
C HIS A 67 -1.50 -6.01 -4.75
N GLY A 68 -1.64 -6.55 -5.94
CA GLY A 68 -2.82 -7.28 -6.36
C GLY A 68 -2.87 -8.72 -5.86
N ASN A 69 -3.95 -9.42 -6.20
CA ASN A 69 -4.06 -10.85 -5.94
C ASN A 69 -3.03 -11.65 -6.76
N LEU A 70 -2.54 -12.74 -6.18
CA LEU A 70 -1.56 -13.66 -6.77
C LEU A 70 -0.20 -12.99 -7.05
N GLU A 71 0.16 -12.01 -6.23
CA GLU A 71 1.37 -11.21 -6.34
C GLU A 71 2.07 -11.06 -4.99
N THR A 72 3.17 -10.33 -4.96
CA THR A 72 3.93 -9.99 -3.76
C THR A 72 4.42 -8.54 -3.83
N SER A 73 5.04 -8.07 -2.77
CA SER A 73 5.70 -6.75 -2.72
C SER A 73 6.72 -6.50 -3.84
N GLU A 74 7.19 -7.55 -4.50
CA GLU A 74 8.21 -7.45 -5.57
C GLU A 74 7.65 -6.82 -6.85
N VAL A 75 6.34 -6.87 -7.10
CA VAL A 75 5.72 -6.28 -8.30
C VAL A 75 5.96 -4.79 -8.45
N TRP A 76 6.34 -4.13 -7.36
CA TRP A 76 6.66 -2.69 -7.34
C TRP A 76 8.09 -2.35 -7.74
N TYR A 77 8.86 -3.34 -8.28
CA TYR A 77 10.27 -3.16 -8.64
C TYR A 77 10.55 -1.94 -9.53
N GLY A 78 9.68 -1.67 -10.50
CA GLY A 78 9.81 -0.52 -11.41
C GLY A 78 9.54 0.84 -10.75
N TRP A 79 8.91 0.87 -9.55
CA TRP A 79 8.58 2.10 -8.84
C TRP A 79 9.69 2.54 -7.88
N VAL A 80 10.39 1.56 -7.29
CA VAL A 80 11.37 1.78 -6.20
C VAL A 80 12.48 2.76 -6.60
N PRO A 81 13.18 2.62 -7.75
CA PRO A 81 14.36 3.44 -8.04
C PRO A 81 14.10 4.94 -8.04
N ARG A 82 12.91 5.36 -8.44
CA ARG A 82 12.53 6.78 -8.55
C ARG A 82 11.81 7.29 -7.32
N MET A 83 10.89 6.50 -6.76
CA MET A 83 10.10 6.93 -5.61
C MET A 83 10.92 6.90 -4.32
N ALA A 84 11.78 5.91 -4.11
CA ALA A 84 12.59 5.80 -2.90
C ALA A 84 13.61 6.93 -2.70
N GLN A 85 13.90 7.71 -3.74
CA GLN A 85 14.73 8.92 -3.63
C GLN A 85 14.04 10.07 -2.88
N ARG A 86 12.72 10.05 -2.75
CA ARG A 86 11.90 11.13 -2.18
C ARG A 86 10.94 10.67 -1.08
N PHE A 87 10.59 9.39 -1.08
CA PHE A 87 9.60 8.79 -0.18
C PHE A 87 10.18 7.56 0.49
N ARG A 88 9.79 7.32 1.73
CA ARG A 88 10.05 6.06 2.43
C ARG A 88 8.96 5.07 2.04
N LEU A 89 9.33 4.04 1.31
CA LEU A 89 8.41 3.09 0.73
C LEU A 89 8.21 1.91 1.67
N TYR A 90 6.97 1.57 1.96
CA TYR A 90 6.57 0.36 2.68
C TYR A 90 5.82 -0.54 1.73
N ARG A 91 6.36 -1.72 1.46
CA ARG A 91 5.82 -2.70 0.52
C ARG A 91 5.59 -4.03 1.24
N PRO A 92 4.44 -4.22 1.93
CA PRO A 92 4.11 -5.51 2.52
C PRO A 92 3.73 -6.54 1.44
N ASP A 93 4.06 -7.80 1.70
CA ASP A 93 3.31 -8.91 1.12
C ASP A 93 1.97 -8.97 1.85
N LEU A 94 0.86 -8.90 1.13
CA LEU A 94 -0.47 -8.98 1.73
C LEU A 94 -0.67 -10.33 2.41
N PRO A 95 -1.50 -10.43 3.47
CA PRO A 95 -1.75 -11.68 4.19
C PRO A 95 -2.09 -12.86 3.28
N GLY A 96 -1.38 -13.95 3.45
CA GLY A 96 -1.52 -15.16 2.64
C GLY A 96 -0.72 -15.17 1.33
N PHE A 97 -0.04 -14.07 0.99
CA PHE A 97 0.82 -13.98 -0.20
C PHE A 97 2.30 -13.91 0.20
N GLY A 98 3.16 -14.33 -0.73
CA GLY A 98 4.59 -14.25 -0.60
C GLY A 98 5.11 -14.89 0.70
N ARG A 99 5.73 -14.08 1.54
CA ARG A 99 6.32 -14.50 2.82
C ARG A 99 5.44 -14.17 4.03
N SER A 100 4.29 -13.51 3.82
CA SER A 100 3.33 -13.22 4.87
C SER A 100 2.49 -14.44 5.22
N LYS A 101 2.22 -14.62 6.52
CA LYS A 101 1.44 -15.74 7.05
C LYS A 101 0.17 -15.25 7.70
N VAL A 102 -0.87 -16.05 7.60
CA VAL A 102 -2.18 -15.81 8.24
C VAL A 102 -2.42 -16.86 9.35
N PRO A 103 -3.14 -16.51 10.44
CA PRO A 103 -3.61 -17.48 11.40
C PRO A 103 -4.70 -18.38 10.78
N ALA A 104 -4.92 -19.56 11.35
CA ALA A 104 -5.89 -20.53 10.83
C ALA A 104 -7.33 -20.00 10.75
N ASN A 105 -7.67 -19.03 11.59
CA ASN A 105 -8.99 -18.39 11.64
C ASN A 105 -9.02 -17.04 10.89
N PHE A 106 -8.12 -16.82 9.93
CA PHE A 106 -8.07 -15.56 9.18
C PHE A 106 -9.37 -15.31 8.42
N GLU A 107 -10.00 -14.17 8.68
CA GLU A 107 -11.21 -13.76 7.97
C GLU A 107 -10.86 -13.20 6.59
N TRP A 108 -11.27 -13.90 5.55
CA TRP A 108 -11.08 -13.48 4.16
C TRP A 108 -12.16 -12.46 3.76
N SER A 109 -11.93 -11.20 4.12
CA SER A 109 -12.81 -10.08 3.76
C SER A 109 -12.01 -8.84 3.37
N LEU A 110 -12.59 -7.99 2.51
CA LEU A 110 -11.95 -6.73 2.12
C LEU A 110 -11.74 -5.83 3.35
N ALA A 111 -12.67 -5.86 4.30
CA ALA A 111 -12.59 -5.12 5.56
C ALA A 111 -11.39 -5.57 6.40
N ASN A 112 -11.14 -6.89 6.49
CA ASN A 112 -10.02 -7.42 7.26
C ASN A 112 -8.67 -7.10 6.59
N TYR A 113 -8.55 -7.16 5.27
CA TYR A 113 -7.35 -6.70 4.57
C TYR A 113 -7.10 -5.19 4.79
N THR A 114 -8.18 -4.40 4.78
CA THR A 114 -8.09 -2.95 5.07
C THR A 114 -7.63 -2.70 6.49
N LYS A 115 -8.17 -3.43 7.47
CA LYS A 115 -7.73 -3.35 8.87
C LYS A 115 -6.27 -3.80 9.01
N THR A 116 -5.89 -4.88 8.34
CA THR A 116 -4.50 -5.37 8.33
C THR A 116 -3.52 -4.32 7.81
N ALA A 117 -3.90 -3.55 6.78
CA ALA A 117 -3.07 -2.45 6.29
C ALA A 117 -2.93 -1.31 7.34
N ALA A 118 -3.99 -1.04 8.12
CA ALA A 118 -3.92 -0.07 9.21
C ALA A 118 -3.05 -0.58 10.37
N ASP A 119 -3.26 -1.82 10.81
CA ASP A 119 -2.46 -2.46 11.86
C ASP A 119 -0.98 -2.55 11.46
N PHE A 120 -0.69 -2.79 10.17
CA PHE A 120 0.67 -2.78 9.64
C PHE A 120 1.32 -1.40 9.76
N LEU A 121 0.63 -0.32 9.38
CA LEU A 121 1.15 1.04 9.54
C LEU A 121 1.44 1.36 11.01
N ASP A 122 0.58 0.91 11.93
CA ASP A 122 0.81 1.07 13.38
C ASP A 122 2.06 0.31 13.83
N ALA A 123 2.21 -0.94 13.38
CA ALA A 123 3.35 -1.79 13.73
C ALA A 123 4.70 -1.25 13.22
N VAL A 124 4.70 -0.50 12.11
CA VAL A 124 5.91 0.16 11.59
C VAL A 124 6.05 1.62 12.01
N GLY A 125 5.14 2.13 12.89
CA GLY A 125 5.22 3.48 13.44
C GLY A 125 4.81 4.60 12.47
N VAL A 126 3.95 4.30 11.49
CA VAL A 126 3.50 5.25 10.47
C VAL A 126 2.07 5.72 10.73
N ALA A 127 1.91 6.96 11.17
CA ALA A 127 0.60 7.54 11.47
C ALA A 127 -0.24 7.78 10.21
N SER A 128 0.34 8.26 9.12
CA SER A 128 -0.35 8.51 7.84
C SER A 128 0.60 8.33 6.66
N ALA A 129 0.08 7.88 5.51
CA ALA A 129 0.87 7.61 4.32
C ALA A 129 0.15 8.02 3.03
N HIS A 130 0.90 8.16 1.94
CA HIS A 130 0.35 8.06 0.60
C HIS A 130 0.02 6.59 0.34
N ILE A 131 -1.20 6.29 -0.07
CA ILE A 131 -1.66 4.91 -0.29
C ILE A 131 -1.70 4.64 -1.78
N ILE A 132 -0.98 3.63 -2.23
CA ILE A 132 -0.93 3.23 -3.64
C ILE A 132 -1.34 1.76 -3.73
N GLY A 133 -2.39 1.47 -4.48
CA GLY A 133 -2.87 0.10 -4.66
C GLY A 133 -3.05 -0.27 -6.12
N ALA A 134 -2.72 -1.52 -6.46
CA ALA A 134 -2.94 -2.07 -7.79
C ALA A 134 -3.88 -3.27 -7.75
N LYS A 135 -4.73 -3.42 -8.76
CA LYS A 135 -5.69 -4.52 -8.86
C LYS A 135 -6.53 -4.66 -7.58
N THR A 136 -6.58 -5.83 -6.94
CA THR A 136 -7.27 -6.02 -5.65
C THR A 136 -6.71 -5.12 -4.55
N GLY A 137 -5.39 -4.85 -4.54
CA GLY A 137 -4.78 -3.87 -3.65
C GLY A 137 -5.35 -2.45 -3.85
N GLY A 138 -5.81 -2.12 -5.06
CA GLY A 138 -6.54 -0.87 -5.34
C GLY A 138 -7.90 -0.80 -4.63
N ALA A 139 -8.65 -1.92 -4.58
CA ALA A 139 -9.90 -1.99 -3.81
C ALA A 139 -9.64 -1.85 -2.30
N ILE A 140 -8.58 -2.51 -1.79
CA ILE A 140 -8.16 -2.36 -0.38
C ILE A 140 -7.77 -0.90 -0.10
N ALA A 141 -7.02 -0.26 -1.00
CA ALA A 141 -6.59 1.15 -0.88
C ALA A 141 -7.78 2.11 -0.85
N MET A 142 -8.79 1.91 -1.72
CA MET A 142 -10.02 2.71 -1.73
C MET A 142 -10.80 2.54 -0.43
N GLN A 143 -11.00 1.31 0.04
CA GLN A 143 -11.66 1.08 1.33
C GLN A 143 -10.85 1.65 2.49
N PHE A 144 -9.52 1.56 2.46
CA PHE A 144 -8.65 2.18 3.46
C PHE A 144 -8.86 3.69 3.51
N ALA A 145 -8.82 4.36 2.37
CA ALA A 145 -8.98 5.82 2.30
C ALA A 145 -10.37 6.28 2.77
N ALA A 146 -11.42 5.49 2.52
CA ALA A 146 -12.78 5.77 3.00
C ALA A 146 -12.93 5.53 4.50
N THR A 147 -12.24 4.52 5.07
CA THR A 147 -12.36 4.11 6.46
C THR A 147 -11.43 4.90 7.38
N TYR A 148 -10.22 5.24 6.88
CA TYR A 148 -9.17 5.93 7.62
C TYR A 148 -8.73 7.23 6.92
N PRO A 149 -9.63 8.22 6.73
CA PRO A 149 -9.33 9.43 5.96
C PRO A 149 -8.16 10.23 6.55
N GLN A 150 -8.01 10.26 7.88
CA GLN A 150 -6.91 10.96 8.55
C GLN A 150 -5.55 10.26 8.39
N ARG A 151 -5.55 9.01 7.96
CA ARG A 151 -4.34 8.23 7.70
C ARG A 151 -3.94 8.21 6.22
N THR A 152 -4.75 8.81 5.34
CA THR A 152 -4.56 8.83 3.89
C THR A 152 -4.16 10.22 3.42
N ARG A 153 -2.89 10.42 3.07
CA ARG A 153 -2.39 11.70 2.52
C ARG A 153 -2.85 11.91 1.09
N THR A 154 -2.66 10.92 0.25
CA THR A 154 -3.22 10.82 -1.11
C THR A 154 -3.52 9.37 -1.40
N LEU A 155 -4.40 9.13 -2.36
CA LEU A 155 -4.74 7.81 -2.87
C LEU A 155 -4.36 7.68 -4.34
N VAL A 156 -3.70 6.58 -4.70
CA VAL A 156 -3.45 6.18 -6.09
C VAL A 156 -4.01 4.79 -6.32
N VAL A 157 -4.82 4.62 -7.35
CA VAL A 157 -5.45 3.35 -7.71
C VAL A 157 -5.06 2.99 -9.15
N ALA A 158 -4.23 1.96 -9.31
CA ALA A 158 -3.82 1.46 -10.61
C ALA A 158 -4.62 0.21 -10.97
N SER A 159 -5.57 0.34 -11.90
CA SER A 159 -6.45 -0.76 -12.38
C SER A 159 -7.21 -1.49 -11.26
N GLY A 160 -7.60 -0.76 -10.21
CA GLY A 160 -8.34 -1.34 -9.09
C GLY A 160 -9.82 -1.58 -9.44
N PRO A 161 -10.40 -2.72 -9.04
CA PRO A 161 -11.84 -2.96 -9.19
C PRO A 161 -12.64 -2.14 -8.18
N PHE A 162 -13.74 -1.54 -8.64
CA PHE A 162 -14.71 -0.80 -7.82
C PHE A 162 -15.90 -1.67 -7.41
N SER A 163 -16.16 -2.73 -8.17
CA SER A 163 -17.22 -3.68 -7.96
C SER A 163 -16.72 -5.10 -8.19
N SER A 164 -17.59 -6.06 -7.93
CA SER A 164 -17.32 -7.48 -8.16
C SER A 164 -16.77 -7.73 -9.58
N VAL A 165 -15.82 -8.64 -9.66
CA VAL A 165 -15.22 -9.10 -10.91
C VAL A 165 -15.59 -10.57 -11.10
N ASP A 166 -15.92 -10.98 -12.32
CA ASP A 166 -16.23 -12.38 -12.64
C ASP A 166 -15.02 -13.26 -12.23
N PRO A 167 -15.21 -14.28 -11.38
CA PRO A 167 -14.15 -15.19 -10.98
C PRO A 167 -13.42 -15.86 -12.15
N LYS A 168 -14.09 -16.01 -13.30
CA LYS A 168 -13.46 -16.53 -14.53
C LYS A 168 -12.26 -15.70 -15.00
N THR A 169 -12.18 -14.41 -14.62
CA THR A 169 -11.03 -13.56 -14.93
C THR A 169 -9.74 -14.03 -14.23
N GLU A 170 -9.84 -14.85 -13.17
CA GLU A 170 -8.63 -15.44 -12.55
C GLU A 170 -7.88 -16.38 -13.51
N ASN A 171 -8.57 -17.01 -14.43
CA ASN A 171 -7.98 -17.89 -15.44
C ASN A 171 -7.46 -17.14 -16.68
N THR A 172 -7.52 -15.82 -16.69
CA THR A 172 -6.99 -14.99 -17.77
C THR A 172 -5.46 -15.12 -17.83
N SER A 173 -4.92 -15.29 -19.04
CA SER A 173 -3.48 -15.42 -19.26
C SER A 173 -2.71 -14.18 -18.80
N GLN A 174 -1.42 -14.34 -18.49
CA GLN A 174 -0.56 -13.21 -18.17
C GLN A 174 -0.41 -12.24 -19.34
N GLN A 175 -0.45 -12.73 -20.57
CA GLN A 175 -0.44 -11.88 -21.77
C GLN A 175 -1.58 -10.84 -21.74
N VAL A 176 -2.80 -11.25 -21.39
CA VAL A 176 -3.96 -10.34 -21.30
C VAL A 176 -3.83 -9.38 -20.09
N ARG A 177 -3.19 -9.82 -19.02
CA ARG A 177 -2.98 -8.99 -17.83
C ARG A 177 -1.90 -7.94 -18.02
N LEU A 178 -0.78 -8.32 -18.63
CA LEU A 178 0.42 -7.50 -18.78
C LEU A 178 0.49 -6.76 -20.12
N GLY A 179 -0.39 -7.12 -21.07
CA GLY A 179 -0.44 -6.50 -22.40
C GLY A 179 0.54 -7.12 -23.40
N SER A 180 0.46 -6.65 -24.64
CA SER A 180 1.23 -7.19 -25.78
C SER A 180 2.74 -6.96 -25.66
N ALA A 181 3.17 -5.97 -24.88
CA ALA A 181 4.59 -5.67 -24.66
C ALA A 181 5.28 -6.57 -23.63
N ALA A 182 4.51 -7.41 -22.89
CA ALA A 182 5.06 -8.26 -21.84
C ALA A 182 6.04 -9.31 -22.41
N THR A 183 7.17 -9.46 -21.75
CA THR A 183 8.18 -10.48 -22.10
C THR A 183 7.77 -11.86 -21.60
N LYS A 184 8.40 -12.90 -22.15
CA LYS A 184 8.18 -14.27 -21.66
C LYS A 184 8.64 -14.45 -20.22
N GLU A 185 9.71 -13.78 -19.85
CA GLU A 185 10.30 -13.80 -18.50
C GLU A 185 9.35 -13.17 -17.48
N GLU A 186 8.74 -12.03 -17.82
CA GLU A 186 7.72 -11.38 -16.98
C GLU A 186 6.50 -12.29 -16.80
N MET A 187 5.96 -12.83 -17.87
CA MET A 187 4.82 -13.74 -17.80
C MET A 187 5.13 -14.97 -16.94
N ALA A 188 6.30 -15.59 -17.13
CA ALA A 188 6.74 -16.74 -16.34
C ALA A 188 6.91 -16.39 -14.86
N TYR A 189 7.39 -15.20 -14.53
CA TYR A 189 7.50 -14.72 -13.16
C TYR A 189 6.13 -14.62 -12.49
N PHE A 190 5.13 -14.01 -13.14
CA PHE A 190 3.78 -13.90 -12.58
C PHE A 190 3.06 -15.26 -12.50
N ASP A 191 3.30 -16.18 -13.44
CA ASP A 191 2.81 -17.54 -13.33
C ASP A 191 3.41 -18.26 -12.10
N LYS A 192 4.70 -18.10 -11.86
CA LYS A 192 5.36 -18.64 -10.66
C LYS A 192 4.74 -18.09 -9.36
N LEU A 193 4.45 -16.79 -9.29
CA LEU A 193 3.80 -16.19 -8.12
C LEU A 193 2.39 -16.76 -7.90
N ARG A 194 1.62 -16.88 -8.98
CA ARG A 194 0.30 -17.51 -8.94
C ARG A 194 0.39 -18.94 -8.41
N ASP A 195 1.32 -19.73 -8.94
CA ASP A 195 1.45 -21.15 -8.60
C ASP A 195 1.96 -21.36 -7.17
N ALA A 196 2.76 -20.43 -6.65
CA ALA A 196 3.22 -20.43 -5.26
C ALA A 196 2.12 -20.05 -4.26
N THR A 197 1.01 -19.45 -4.70
CA THR A 197 -0.10 -19.07 -3.81
C THR A 197 -0.90 -20.30 -3.38
N SER A 198 -1.15 -20.46 -2.07
CA SER A 198 -1.87 -21.61 -1.52
C SER A 198 -3.32 -21.70 -2.04
N PRO A 199 -3.89 -22.91 -2.15
CA PRO A 199 -5.31 -23.08 -2.52
C PRO A 199 -6.27 -22.37 -1.56
N GLU A 200 -5.94 -22.27 -0.28
CA GLU A 200 -6.73 -21.54 0.71
C GLU A 200 -6.75 -20.05 0.41
N THR A 201 -5.59 -19.43 0.21
CA THR A 201 -5.48 -18.01 -0.15
C THR A 201 -6.21 -17.72 -1.46
N ARG A 202 -6.09 -18.58 -2.48
CA ARG A 202 -6.82 -18.41 -3.75
C ARG A 202 -8.32 -18.40 -3.54
N ARG A 203 -8.86 -19.35 -2.77
CA ARG A 203 -10.30 -19.38 -2.45
C ARG A 203 -10.74 -18.14 -1.68
N GLY A 204 -9.97 -17.75 -0.67
CA GLY A 204 -10.27 -16.60 0.16
C GLY A 204 -10.33 -15.30 -0.65
N ILE A 205 -9.27 -15.03 -1.44
CA ILE A 205 -9.22 -13.80 -2.26
C ILE A 205 -10.24 -13.83 -3.41
N GLY A 206 -10.49 -15.00 -4.00
CA GLY A 206 -11.54 -15.16 -5.02
C GLY A 206 -12.92 -14.82 -4.48
N GLY A 207 -13.23 -15.23 -3.25
CA GLY A 207 -14.46 -14.84 -2.55
C GLY A 207 -14.56 -13.33 -2.34
N ILE A 208 -13.46 -12.67 -1.97
CA ILE A 208 -13.43 -11.21 -1.83
C ILE A 208 -13.70 -10.53 -3.18
N ILE A 209 -12.97 -10.92 -4.23
CA ILE A 209 -13.06 -10.30 -5.56
C ILE A 209 -14.49 -10.41 -6.13
N SER A 210 -15.15 -11.55 -5.91
CA SER A 210 -16.52 -11.79 -6.37
C SER A 210 -17.59 -10.97 -5.62
N THR A 211 -17.24 -10.37 -4.49
CA THR A 211 -18.17 -9.63 -3.61
C THR A 211 -17.80 -8.16 -3.42
N ILE A 212 -16.75 -7.66 -4.06
CA ILE A 212 -16.37 -6.24 -3.98
C ILE A 212 -17.55 -5.36 -4.34
N ASN A 213 -17.89 -4.44 -3.45
CA ASN A 213 -18.84 -3.36 -3.68
C ASN A 213 -18.39 -2.13 -2.88
N LEU A 214 -17.88 -1.13 -3.59
CA LEU A 214 -17.37 0.08 -2.98
C LEU A 214 -18.30 1.29 -3.13
N ASP A 215 -19.47 1.12 -3.74
CA ASP A 215 -20.39 2.22 -4.08
C ASP A 215 -20.69 3.16 -2.91
N ASN A 216 -20.95 2.62 -1.73
CA ASN A 216 -21.23 3.41 -0.53
C ASN A 216 -19.99 3.96 0.17
N LEU A 217 -18.78 3.56 -0.28
CA LEU A 217 -17.50 3.98 0.29
C LEU A 217 -16.85 5.07 -0.55
N LEU A 218 -16.97 5.03 -1.88
CA LEU A 218 -16.33 5.99 -2.77
C LEU A 218 -16.61 7.46 -2.41
N PRO A 219 -17.86 7.87 -2.05
CA PRO A 219 -18.14 9.26 -1.64
C PRO A 219 -17.47 9.68 -0.33
N LYS A 220 -17.00 8.73 0.48
CA LYS A 220 -16.32 8.98 1.76
C LYS A 220 -14.81 9.20 1.61
N ILE A 221 -14.27 8.99 0.42
CA ILE A 221 -12.85 9.21 0.14
C ILE A 221 -12.62 10.72 -0.01
N THR A 222 -12.07 11.34 1.03
CA THR A 222 -11.75 12.78 1.05
C THR A 222 -10.36 13.10 0.52
N ALA A 223 -9.46 12.12 0.54
CA ALA A 223 -8.09 12.26 0.05
C ALA A 223 -8.07 12.57 -1.46
N ARG A 224 -7.14 13.43 -1.89
CA ARG A 224 -6.87 13.60 -3.32
C ARG A 224 -6.54 12.24 -3.92
N THR A 225 -7.23 11.90 -5.00
CA THR A 225 -7.18 10.57 -5.60
C THR A 225 -6.76 10.64 -7.07
N LEU A 226 -5.79 9.81 -7.46
CA LEU A 226 -5.43 9.54 -8.84
C LEU A 226 -5.84 8.12 -9.20
N ILE A 227 -6.69 7.98 -10.18
CA ILE A 227 -7.07 6.68 -10.76
C ILE A 227 -6.29 6.52 -12.06
N ILE A 228 -5.63 5.38 -12.24
CA ILE A 228 -4.84 5.07 -13.44
C ILE A 228 -5.44 3.82 -14.07
N THR A 229 -5.74 3.89 -15.35
CA THR A 229 -6.22 2.76 -16.16
C THR A 229 -5.62 2.84 -17.57
N SER A 230 -5.86 1.86 -18.41
CA SER A 230 -5.45 1.84 -19.81
C SER A 230 -6.64 1.90 -20.75
N ASP A 231 -6.40 2.40 -21.97
CA ASP A 231 -7.45 2.63 -22.97
C ASP A 231 -7.93 1.33 -23.66
N ARG A 232 -7.11 0.27 -23.69
CA ARG A 232 -7.38 -0.96 -24.43
C ARG A 232 -7.34 -2.24 -23.60
N SER A 233 -7.45 -2.12 -22.27
CA SER A 233 -7.50 -3.29 -21.41
C SER A 233 -8.74 -4.15 -21.68
N ALA A 234 -8.52 -5.44 -21.85
CA ALA A 234 -9.61 -6.41 -21.98
C ALA A 234 -10.34 -6.73 -20.66
N LEU A 235 -9.77 -6.35 -19.51
CA LEU A 235 -10.31 -6.70 -18.17
C LEU A 235 -11.01 -5.54 -17.48
N GLN A 236 -10.71 -4.30 -17.84
CA GLN A 236 -11.36 -3.12 -17.28
C GLN A 236 -11.43 -2.02 -18.34
N SER A 237 -12.62 -1.69 -18.79
CA SER A 237 -12.79 -0.60 -19.76
C SER A 237 -12.76 0.77 -19.09
N VAL A 238 -12.38 1.80 -19.86
CA VAL A 238 -12.41 3.21 -19.41
C VAL A 238 -13.83 3.60 -19.00
N GLU A 239 -14.87 3.15 -19.70
CA GLU A 239 -16.27 3.42 -19.38
C GLU A 239 -16.65 2.88 -18.00
N THR A 240 -16.09 1.72 -17.61
CA THR A 240 -16.27 1.18 -16.27
C THR A 240 -15.68 2.15 -15.22
N VAL A 241 -14.48 2.66 -15.44
CA VAL A 241 -13.84 3.60 -14.54
C VAL A 241 -14.61 4.92 -14.47
N LEU A 242 -15.08 5.44 -15.61
CA LEU A 242 -15.86 6.69 -15.69
C LEU A 242 -17.22 6.63 -14.97
N ARG A 243 -17.77 5.42 -14.72
CA ARG A 243 -18.97 5.27 -13.89
C ARG A 243 -18.71 5.43 -12.39
N TYR A 244 -17.50 5.17 -11.94
CA TYR A 244 -17.13 5.18 -10.52
C TYR A 244 -16.29 6.40 -10.12
N GLN A 245 -15.40 6.86 -10.99
CA GLN A 245 -14.51 7.99 -10.70
C GLN A 245 -15.25 9.24 -10.20
N PRO A 246 -16.39 9.67 -10.78
CA PRO A 246 -17.11 10.86 -10.30
C PRO A 246 -17.70 10.71 -8.89
N LYS A 247 -17.81 9.49 -8.37
CA LYS A 247 -18.26 9.23 -6.99
C LYS A 247 -17.19 9.55 -5.95
N ILE A 248 -15.93 9.74 -6.37
CA ILE A 248 -14.83 10.15 -5.49
C ILE A 248 -14.61 11.66 -5.65
N PRO A 249 -14.93 12.51 -4.65
CA PRO A 249 -15.03 13.97 -4.83
C PRO A 249 -13.77 14.64 -5.37
N ASN A 250 -12.59 14.24 -4.89
CA ASN A 250 -11.30 14.85 -5.24
C ASN A 250 -10.46 13.92 -6.14
N SER A 251 -11.07 13.39 -7.21
CA SER A 251 -10.40 12.43 -8.07
C SER A 251 -10.03 12.97 -9.44
N ARG A 252 -8.91 12.48 -9.97
CA ARG A 252 -8.46 12.64 -11.35
C ARG A 252 -8.31 11.28 -11.98
N LEU A 253 -8.58 11.18 -13.28
CA LEU A 253 -8.37 9.98 -14.08
C LEU A 253 -7.17 10.19 -15.02
N LEU A 254 -6.23 9.26 -15.01
CA LEU A 254 -5.17 9.11 -15.99
C LEU A 254 -5.46 7.87 -16.82
N VAL A 255 -5.60 8.04 -18.13
CA VAL A 255 -5.76 6.94 -19.08
C VAL A 255 -4.46 6.78 -19.86
N LEU A 256 -3.83 5.63 -19.73
CA LEU A 256 -2.59 5.29 -20.44
C LEU A 256 -2.90 4.64 -21.78
N THR A 257 -2.10 4.94 -22.79
CA THR A 257 -2.19 4.26 -24.08
C THR A 257 -1.52 2.89 -23.98
N SER A 258 -2.28 1.87 -23.60
CA SER A 258 -1.80 0.52 -23.32
C SER A 258 -2.93 -0.50 -23.42
N ASP A 259 -2.62 -1.73 -23.77
CA ASP A 259 -3.54 -2.87 -23.70
C ASP A 259 -3.39 -3.68 -22.40
N ALA A 260 -2.46 -3.29 -21.52
CA ALA A 260 -2.27 -3.94 -20.24
C ALA A 260 -3.40 -3.60 -19.24
N TYR A 261 -3.92 -4.60 -18.55
CA TYR A 261 -4.72 -4.39 -17.36
C TYR A 261 -3.84 -3.97 -16.18
N HIS A 262 -2.71 -4.62 -15.99
CA HIS A 262 -1.80 -4.37 -14.86
C HIS A 262 -0.84 -3.21 -15.14
N VAL A 263 -1.38 -2.01 -15.28
CA VAL A 263 -0.60 -0.81 -15.65
C VAL A 263 0.52 -0.48 -14.66
N ALA A 264 0.37 -0.83 -13.38
CA ALA A 264 1.40 -0.60 -12.37
C ALA A 264 2.70 -1.38 -12.65
N VAL A 265 2.63 -2.46 -13.40
CA VAL A 265 3.81 -3.23 -13.86
C VAL A 265 4.16 -2.86 -15.29
N ALA A 266 3.24 -3.05 -16.22
CA ALA A 266 3.49 -2.87 -17.64
C ALA A 266 3.86 -1.43 -18.04
N ASN A 267 3.35 -0.44 -17.29
CA ASN A 267 3.57 0.98 -17.53
C ASN A 267 4.19 1.68 -16.31
N ALA A 268 5.08 0.99 -15.58
CA ALA A 268 5.61 1.47 -14.30
C ALA A 268 6.23 2.87 -14.40
N ASP A 269 7.07 3.14 -15.40
CA ASP A 269 7.75 4.42 -15.57
C ASP A 269 6.78 5.59 -15.79
N GLU A 270 5.74 5.37 -16.61
CA GLU A 270 4.72 6.38 -16.89
C GLU A 270 3.84 6.60 -15.64
N CYS A 271 3.45 5.53 -14.96
CA CYS A 271 2.74 5.61 -13.69
C CYS A 271 3.54 6.40 -12.65
N VAL A 272 4.82 6.07 -12.44
CA VAL A 272 5.69 6.75 -11.46
C VAL A 272 5.85 8.23 -11.80
N THR A 273 6.05 8.58 -13.07
CA THR A 273 6.18 9.98 -13.51
C THR A 273 4.96 10.80 -13.11
N ASN A 274 3.77 10.29 -13.43
CA ASN A 274 2.51 10.98 -13.13
C ASN A 274 2.20 11.01 -11.63
N VAL A 275 2.51 9.94 -10.89
CA VAL A 275 2.28 9.86 -9.45
C VAL A 275 3.20 10.81 -8.68
N LEU A 276 4.46 10.93 -9.08
CA LEU A 276 5.39 11.91 -8.48
C LEU A 276 4.87 13.34 -8.67
N GLY A 277 4.44 13.72 -9.86
CA GLY A 277 3.81 15.02 -10.12
C GLY A 277 2.53 15.20 -9.31
N PHE A 278 1.64 14.21 -9.29
CA PHE A 278 0.38 14.26 -8.55
C PHE A 278 0.58 14.47 -7.05
N ILE A 279 1.55 13.78 -6.42
CA ILE A 279 1.83 13.96 -4.99
C ILE A 279 2.46 15.32 -4.72
N GLN A 280 3.32 15.83 -5.60
CA GLN A 280 3.94 17.15 -5.47
C GLN A 280 2.91 18.29 -5.58
N ASP A 281 2.00 18.22 -6.55
CA ASP A 281 0.91 19.19 -6.70
C ASP A 281 0.01 19.27 -5.46
N ALA A 282 -0.07 18.20 -4.68
CA ALA A 282 -0.83 18.16 -3.43
C ALA A 282 -0.24 19.06 -2.33
N LYS A 283 1.03 19.45 -2.46
CA LYS A 283 1.74 20.31 -1.48
C LYS A 283 1.69 21.78 -1.83
N MET A 284 1.27 22.13 -3.05
CA MET A 284 1.14 23.52 -3.48
C MET A 284 -0.17 24.07 -2.93
N PRO A 285 -0.17 25.17 -2.14
CA PRO A 285 -1.42 25.86 -1.80
C PRO A 285 -2.07 26.33 -3.08
N GLY A 286 -3.35 26.02 -3.26
CA GLY A 286 -4.19 26.55 -4.35
C GLY A 286 -4.49 28.02 -4.18
#